data_124cffc718e3b8c3b8180163fff261a4
#
_entry.id   124cffc718e3b8c3b8180163fff261a4
#
_cell.length_a   1.000
_cell.length_b   1.000
_cell.length_c   1.000
_cell.angle_alpha   90.00
_cell.angle_beta   90.00
_cell.angle_gamma   90.00
#
_symmetry.space_group_name_H-M   'P 1'
#
loop_
_entity.id
_entity.type
_entity.pdbx_description
1 polymer ?
#
loop_
_entity_poly.entity_id
_entity_poly.type
_entity_poly.pdbx_seq_one_letter_code
_entity_poly.pdbx_strand_id
1 'polypeptide(L)'
;MTAKTAPETLLAAVNHYLEMMYDGDLSRFDTVFAPTAQLHGVNDGQLRVLPAADYRRLLSSRPSPKSKGAPRQQDILLIDIASASQALVKVRVRIDDVLFVDYLSYHLIGGAWLVTAKSFHIERRQGERWVPVAAFSVKLGACQP
;
A
#
# COMPACT_ATOMS: atom_id res chain seq x y z
N MET A 1 -17.38 -11.81 -25.90
CA MET A 1 -16.49 -11.03 -25.01
C MET A 1 -15.58 -11.99 -24.27
N THR A 2 -14.30 -11.71 -24.31
CA THR A 2 -13.31 -12.50 -23.58
C THR A 2 -13.25 -12.03 -22.13
N ALA A 3 -13.36 -12.95 -21.18
CA ALA A 3 -13.19 -12.61 -19.78
C ALA A 3 -11.74 -12.18 -19.52
N LYS A 4 -11.56 -11.17 -18.65
CA LYS A 4 -10.22 -10.73 -18.23
C LYS A 4 -9.54 -11.83 -17.42
N THR A 5 -8.23 -11.95 -17.57
CA THR A 5 -7.41 -12.87 -16.79
C THR A 5 -7.28 -12.37 -15.34
N ALA A 6 -6.90 -13.27 -14.42
CA ALA A 6 -6.64 -12.90 -13.03
C ALA A 6 -5.55 -11.81 -12.90
N PRO A 7 -4.41 -11.87 -13.63
CA PRO A 7 -3.43 -10.78 -13.60
C PRO A 7 -3.98 -9.44 -14.06
N GLU A 8 -4.82 -9.41 -15.09
CA GLU A 8 -5.41 -8.16 -15.59
C GLU A 8 -6.36 -7.54 -14.57
N THR A 9 -7.21 -8.35 -13.94
CA THR A 9 -8.16 -7.86 -12.93
C THR A 9 -7.45 -7.42 -11.66
N LEU A 10 -6.39 -8.11 -11.26
CA LEU A 10 -5.55 -7.71 -10.14
C LEU A 10 -4.85 -6.38 -10.42
N LEU A 11 -4.28 -6.21 -11.61
CA LEU A 11 -3.61 -4.95 -11.97
C LEU A 11 -4.59 -3.78 -11.94
N ALA A 12 -5.82 -3.98 -12.41
CA ALA A 12 -6.86 -2.98 -12.31
C ALA A 12 -7.15 -2.60 -10.86
N ALA A 13 -7.24 -3.59 -9.96
CA ALA A 13 -7.45 -3.35 -8.53
C ALA A 13 -6.29 -2.57 -7.90
N VAL A 14 -5.05 -2.89 -8.25
CA VAL A 14 -3.87 -2.16 -7.77
C VAL A 14 -3.91 -0.71 -8.24
N ASN A 15 -4.28 -0.46 -9.48
CA ASN A 15 -4.41 0.89 -10.00
C ASN A 15 -5.51 1.69 -9.28
N HIS A 16 -6.62 1.05 -8.91
CA HIS A 16 -7.66 1.70 -8.08
C HIS A 16 -7.12 2.10 -6.71
N TYR A 17 -6.31 1.22 -6.09
CA TYR A 17 -5.62 1.55 -4.84
C TYR A 17 -4.72 2.78 -5.01
N LEU A 18 -3.88 2.78 -6.02
CA LEU A 18 -2.94 3.88 -6.27
C LEU A 18 -3.67 5.20 -6.56
N GLU A 19 -4.74 5.15 -7.34
CA GLU A 19 -5.57 6.33 -7.61
C GLU A 19 -6.18 6.89 -6.33
N MET A 20 -6.76 6.04 -5.49
CA MET A 20 -7.37 6.46 -4.24
C MET A 20 -6.34 7.07 -3.29
N MET A 21 -5.14 6.52 -3.23
CA MET A 21 -4.08 7.08 -2.38
C MET A 21 -3.65 8.47 -2.84
N TYR A 22 -3.79 8.78 -4.12
CA TYR A 22 -3.45 10.10 -4.64
C TYR A 22 -4.60 11.09 -4.55
N ASP A 23 -5.79 10.72 -5.04
CA ASP A 23 -6.93 11.64 -5.14
C ASP A 23 -7.75 11.74 -3.85
N GLY A 24 -7.62 10.76 -2.94
CA GLY A 24 -8.33 10.78 -1.67
C GLY A 24 -9.84 10.53 -1.79
N ASP A 25 -10.29 9.98 -2.90
CA ASP A 25 -11.70 9.68 -3.10
C ASP A 25 -12.13 8.46 -2.29
N LEU A 26 -12.57 8.70 -1.05
CA LEU A 26 -12.94 7.64 -0.11
C LEU A 26 -14.25 6.95 -0.46
N SER A 27 -14.99 7.44 -1.46
CA SER A 27 -16.16 6.69 -1.97
C SER A 27 -15.75 5.34 -2.57
N ARG A 28 -14.46 5.18 -2.94
CA ARG A 28 -13.90 3.93 -3.45
C ARG A 28 -13.34 3.01 -2.37
N PHE A 29 -13.30 3.45 -1.11
CA PHE A 29 -12.59 2.72 -0.06
C PHE A 29 -13.03 1.27 0.04
N ASP A 30 -14.34 1.02 0.02
CA ASP A 30 -14.89 -0.34 0.15
C ASP A 30 -14.68 -1.19 -1.10
N THR A 31 -14.34 -0.58 -2.23
CA THR A 31 -13.97 -1.32 -3.46
C THR A 31 -12.48 -1.65 -3.51
N VAL A 32 -11.70 -1.08 -2.59
CA VAL A 32 -10.25 -1.30 -2.49
C VAL A 32 -9.91 -2.20 -1.30
N PHE A 33 -10.49 -1.93 -0.13
CA PHE A 33 -10.19 -2.64 1.11
C PHE A 33 -11.34 -3.52 1.55
N ALA A 34 -11.03 -4.74 1.97
CA ALA A 34 -11.98 -5.58 2.67
C ALA A 34 -12.30 -4.95 4.05
N PRO A 35 -13.53 -5.12 4.57
CA PRO A 35 -13.88 -4.55 5.88
C PRO A 35 -13.05 -5.13 7.02
N THR A 36 -12.50 -6.33 6.86
CA THR A 36 -11.64 -6.99 7.85
C THR A 36 -10.18 -6.61 7.72
N ALA A 37 -9.80 -5.76 6.76
CA ALA A 37 -8.42 -5.39 6.53
C ALA A 37 -7.83 -4.66 7.73
N GLN A 38 -6.54 -4.88 7.97
CA GLN A 38 -5.76 -4.16 8.97
C GLN A 38 -4.50 -3.61 8.33
N LEU A 39 -4.10 -2.45 8.81
CA LEU A 39 -2.87 -1.77 8.44
C LEU A 39 -1.85 -1.95 9.55
N HIS A 40 -0.64 -2.37 9.21
CA HIS A 40 0.49 -2.47 10.14
C HIS A 40 1.68 -1.70 9.60
N GLY A 41 2.39 -1.01 10.47
CA GLY A 41 3.66 -0.38 10.12
C GLY A 41 4.35 0.18 11.34
N VAL A 42 5.66 0.37 11.22
CA VAL A 42 6.45 0.98 12.29
C VAL A 42 6.64 2.45 11.96
N ASN A 43 6.30 3.31 12.91
CA ASN A 43 6.52 4.74 12.81
C ASN A 43 7.07 5.25 14.13
N ASP A 44 8.20 5.95 14.07
CA ASP A 44 8.91 6.47 15.26
C ASP A 44 9.20 5.35 16.28
N GLY A 45 9.64 4.20 15.77
CA GLY A 45 10.01 3.04 16.60
C GLY A 45 8.82 2.27 17.18
N GLN A 46 7.60 2.63 16.87
CA GLN A 46 6.40 1.98 17.41
C GLN A 46 5.57 1.33 16.31
N LEU A 47 5.09 0.12 16.59
CA LEU A 47 4.14 -0.56 15.71
C LEU A 47 2.79 0.16 15.77
N ARG A 48 2.31 0.56 14.59
CA ARG A 48 0.97 1.14 14.40
C ARG A 48 0.07 0.07 13.80
N VAL A 49 -1.10 -0.09 14.39
CA VAL A 49 -2.12 -1.03 13.91
C VAL A 49 -3.43 -0.27 13.72
N LEU A 50 -3.96 -0.30 12.50
CA LEU A 50 -5.22 0.39 12.16
C LEU A 50 -6.16 -0.59 11.47
N PRO A 51 -7.31 -0.92 12.08
CA PRO A 51 -8.39 -1.56 11.33
C PRO A 51 -8.89 -0.68 10.18
N ALA A 52 -9.50 -1.28 9.18
CA ALA A 52 -9.95 -0.58 7.97
C ALA A 52 -10.80 0.66 8.29
N ALA A 53 -11.75 0.55 9.22
CA ALA A 53 -12.61 1.69 9.59
C ALA A 53 -11.80 2.86 10.18
N ASP A 54 -10.80 2.56 11.01
CA ASP A 54 -9.93 3.59 11.59
C ASP A 54 -9.03 4.22 10.53
N TYR A 55 -8.53 3.41 9.60
CA TYR A 55 -7.72 3.91 8.50
C TYR A 55 -8.54 4.84 7.59
N ARG A 56 -9.79 4.46 7.29
CA ARG A 56 -10.69 5.33 6.53
C ARG A 56 -10.90 6.68 7.22
N ARG A 57 -11.12 6.67 8.54
CA ARG A 57 -11.24 7.92 9.32
C ARG A 57 -9.98 8.76 9.25
N LEU A 58 -8.81 8.12 9.34
CA LEU A 58 -7.53 8.82 9.23
C LEU A 58 -7.40 9.49 7.87
N LEU A 59 -7.71 8.78 6.79
CA LEU A 59 -7.65 9.34 5.44
C LEU A 59 -8.63 10.51 5.27
N SER A 60 -9.83 10.41 5.85
CA SER A 60 -10.84 11.48 5.77
C SER A 60 -10.42 12.75 6.52
N SER A 61 -9.52 12.63 7.50
CA SER A 61 -9.02 13.76 8.30
C SER A 61 -7.89 14.54 7.62
N ARG A 62 -7.41 14.06 6.48
CA ARG A 62 -6.24 14.63 5.77
C ARG A 62 -6.65 15.14 4.39
N PRO A 63 -6.09 16.28 3.96
CA PRO A 63 -6.19 16.65 2.55
C PRO A 63 -5.44 15.62 1.69
N SER A 64 -5.98 15.32 0.53
CA SER A 64 -5.32 14.38 -0.39
C SER A 64 -4.04 15.00 -0.99
N PRO A 65 -3.08 14.18 -1.43
CA PRO A 65 -1.94 14.69 -2.18
C PRO A 65 -2.35 15.51 -3.39
N LYS A 66 -3.38 15.07 -4.11
CA LYS A 66 -3.91 15.78 -5.28
C LYS A 66 -4.41 17.17 -4.92
N SER A 67 -5.15 17.31 -3.82
CA SER A 67 -5.70 18.60 -3.38
C SER A 67 -4.62 19.60 -3.01
N LYS A 68 -3.45 19.13 -2.60
CA LYS A 68 -2.28 19.96 -2.28
C LYS A 68 -1.38 20.20 -3.48
N GLY A 69 -1.70 19.66 -4.65
CA GLY A 69 -0.82 19.73 -5.81
C GLY A 69 0.49 18.96 -5.63
N ALA A 70 0.53 17.98 -4.73
CA ALA A 70 1.72 17.18 -4.51
C ALA A 70 2.06 16.34 -5.74
N PRO A 71 3.37 16.09 -6.03
CA PRO A 71 3.73 15.22 -7.14
C PRO A 71 3.17 13.82 -6.95
N ARG A 72 2.64 13.24 -8.03
CA ARG A 72 2.23 11.85 -8.04
C ARG A 72 3.43 10.99 -8.37
N GLN A 73 3.88 10.22 -7.37
CA GLN A 73 5.02 9.32 -7.52
C GLN A 73 4.62 7.96 -7.00
N GLN A 74 4.41 7.02 -7.92
CA GLN A 74 3.88 5.68 -7.59
C GLN A 74 4.50 4.67 -8.52
N ASP A 75 4.95 3.53 -7.96
CA ASP A 75 5.54 2.43 -8.71
C ASP A 75 5.01 1.10 -8.19
N ILE A 76 4.69 0.19 -9.11
CA ILE A 76 4.43 -1.21 -8.77
C ILE A 76 5.79 -1.93 -8.82
N LEU A 77 6.26 -2.41 -7.67
CA LEU A 77 7.59 -3.00 -7.55
C LEU A 77 7.58 -4.52 -7.73
N LEU A 78 6.50 -5.19 -7.32
CA LEU A 78 6.39 -6.65 -7.39
C LEU A 78 4.92 -7.04 -7.38
N ILE A 79 4.58 -8.00 -8.19
CA ILE A 79 3.30 -8.72 -8.14
C ILE A 79 3.63 -10.20 -8.03
N ASP A 80 3.20 -10.82 -6.93
CA ASP A 80 3.40 -12.24 -6.66
C ASP A 80 2.03 -12.90 -6.52
N ILE A 81 1.67 -13.72 -7.50
CA ILE A 81 0.36 -14.39 -7.57
C ILE A 81 0.52 -15.81 -7.05
N ALA A 82 -0.11 -16.10 -5.91
CA ALA A 82 -0.09 -17.43 -5.32
C ALA A 82 -1.11 -18.35 -5.98
N SER A 83 -2.27 -17.82 -6.35
CA SER A 83 -3.37 -18.59 -6.94
C SER A 83 -4.33 -17.66 -7.67
N ALA A 84 -5.42 -18.23 -8.22
CA ALA A 84 -6.48 -17.42 -8.83
C ALA A 84 -7.20 -16.49 -7.83
N SER A 85 -6.99 -16.67 -6.53
CA SER A 85 -7.72 -15.91 -5.48
C SER A 85 -6.84 -15.21 -4.46
N GLN A 86 -5.51 -15.29 -4.58
CA GLN A 86 -4.59 -14.71 -3.61
C GLN A 86 -3.33 -14.18 -4.28
N ALA A 87 -2.93 -12.97 -3.92
CA ALA A 87 -1.72 -12.35 -4.42
C ALA A 87 -1.12 -11.39 -3.39
N LEU A 88 0.17 -11.15 -3.51
CA LEU A 88 0.89 -10.11 -2.78
C LEU A 88 1.41 -9.09 -3.78
N VAL A 89 1.18 -7.81 -3.50
CA VAL A 89 1.66 -6.71 -4.35
C VAL A 89 2.49 -5.76 -3.51
N LYS A 90 3.67 -5.41 -4.01
CA LYS A 90 4.55 -4.42 -3.39
C LYS A 90 4.53 -3.16 -4.25
N VAL A 91 4.21 -2.03 -3.63
CA VAL A 91 4.16 -0.74 -4.33
C VAL A 91 4.97 0.30 -3.57
N ARG A 92 5.47 1.29 -4.29
CA ARG A 92 6.02 2.50 -3.70
C ARG A 92 5.05 3.63 -3.94
N VAL A 93 4.71 4.37 -2.88
CA VAL A 93 3.72 5.45 -2.96
C VAL A 93 4.24 6.66 -2.20
N ARG A 94 4.22 7.82 -2.86
CA ARG A 94 4.51 9.08 -2.21
C ARG A 94 3.21 9.70 -1.69
N ILE A 95 3.20 10.02 -0.40
CA ILE A 95 2.14 10.79 0.24
C ILE A 95 2.79 12.03 0.83
N ASP A 96 2.48 13.18 0.25
CA ASP A 96 3.12 14.45 0.60
C ASP A 96 4.65 14.35 0.50
N ASP A 97 5.36 14.47 1.62
CA ASP A 97 6.82 14.42 1.69
C ASP A 97 7.36 13.05 2.08
N VAL A 98 6.49 12.06 2.21
CA VAL A 98 6.87 10.73 2.67
C VAL A 98 6.75 9.72 1.54
N LEU A 99 7.82 8.96 1.36
CA LEU A 99 7.85 7.86 0.41
C LEU A 99 7.64 6.55 1.18
N PHE A 100 6.55 5.87 0.87
CA PHE A 100 6.18 4.61 1.50
C PHE A 100 6.44 3.44 0.57
N VAL A 101 6.82 2.32 1.15
CA VAL A 101 6.73 1.01 0.51
C VAL A 101 5.61 0.25 1.19
N ASP A 102 4.62 -0.15 0.41
CA ASP A 102 3.45 -0.87 0.90
C ASP A 102 3.46 -2.30 0.40
N TYR A 103 3.19 -3.24 1.30
CA TYR A 103 2.88 -4.64 0.97
C TYR A 103 1.38 -4.83 1.08
N LEU A 104 0.75 -5.20 -0.01
CA LEU A 104 -0.70 -5.35 -0.10
C LEU A 104 -1.02 -6.82 -0.31
N SER A 105 -1.69 -7.43 0.66
CA SER A 105 -2.24 -8.77 0.49
C SER A 105 -3.61 -8.66 -0.14
N TYR A 106 -3.78 -9.27 -1.31
CA TYR A 106 -5.03 -9.28 -2.04
C TYR A 106 -5.69 -10.64 -1.99
N HIS A 107 -7.00 -10.63 -1.81
CA HIS A 107 -7.83 -11.83 -1.97
C HIS A 107 -8.99 -11.53 -2.91
N LEU A 108 -9.35 -12.52 -3.73
CA LEU A 108 -10.54 -12.43 -4.59
C LEU A 108 -11.76 -12.79 -3.75
N ILE A 109 -12.63 -11.82 -3.52
CA ILE A 109 -13.81 -11.95 -2.67
C ILE A 109 -15.02 -11.47 -3.46
N GLY A 110 -16.00 -12.38 -3.68
CA GLY A 110 -17.19 -12.02 -4.43
C GLY A 110 -16.92 -11.50 -5.84
N GLY A 111 -15.88 -12.03 -6.49
CA GLY A 111 -15.48 -11.61 -7.83
C GLY A 111 -14.61 -10.34 -7.89
N ALA A 112 -14.24 -9.75 -6.76
CA ALA A 112 -13.42 -8.55 -6.71
C ALA A 112 -12.14 -8.78 -5.91
N TRP A 113 -11.03 -8.25 -6.40
CA TRP A 113 -9.76 -8.23 -5.65
C TRP A 113 -9.79 -7.12 -4.61
N LEU A 114 -9.70 -7.50 -3.32
CA LEU A 114 -9.68 -6.57 -2.22
C LEU A 114 -8.41 -6.73 -1.39
N VAL A 115 -7.89 -5.63 -0.86
CA VAL A 115 -6.78 -5.67 0.09
C VAL A 115 -7.32 -6.19 1.42
N THR A 116 -6.77 -7.29 1.90
CA THR A 116 -7.14 -7.89 3.19
C THR A 116 -6.13 -7.61 4.28
N ALA A 117 -4.91 -7.23 3.93
CA ALA A 117 -3.89 -6.78 4.85
C ALA A 117 -2.96 -5.81 4.13
N LYS A 118 -2.54 -4.78 4.83
CA LYS A 118 -1.56 -3.82 4.34
C LYS A 118 -0.47 -3.66 5.38
N SER A 119 0.80 -3.73 4.94
CA SER A 119 1.93 -3.33 5.75
C SER A 119 2.62 -2.16 5.07
N PHE A 120 2.87 -1.10 5.82
CA PHE A 120 3.60 0.05 5.28
C PHE A 120 4.98 0.16 5.92
N HIS A 121 5.92 0.66 5.12
CA HIS A 121 7.25 1.01 5.56
C HIS A 121 7.56 2.41 5.07
N ILE A 122 8.04 3.27 5.98
CA ILE A 122 8.48 4.60 5.60
C ILE A 122 9.91 4.46 5.08
N GLU A 123 10.05 4.54 3.75
CA GLU A 123 11.35 4.40 3.10
C GLU A 123 12.16 5.68 3.21
N ARG A 124 11.49 6.83 3.09
CA ARG A 124 12.13 8.13 3.06
C ARG A 124 11.16 9.24 3.45
N ARG A 125 11.64 10.20 4.26
CA ARG A 125 10.97 11.49 4.47
C ARG A 125 11.76 12.59 3.76
N GLN A 126 11.09 13.68 3.39
CA GLN A 126 11.79 14.82 2.80
C GLN A 126 12.89 15.30 3.74
N GLY A 127 14.10 15.51 3.18
CA GLY A 127 15.26 15.94 3.94
C GLY A 127 16.05 14.81 4.61
N GLU A 128 15.51 13.60 4.65
CA GLU A 128 16.23 12.44 5.17
C GLU A 128 17.16 11.84 4.11
N ARG A 129 18.29 11.34 4.60
CA ARG A 129 19.24 10.63 3.75
C ARG A 129 18.66 9.27 3.37
N TRP A 130 18.65 8.98 2.08
CA TRP A 130 18.23 7.68 1.58
C TRP A 130 19.25 6.61 1.96
N VAL A 131 18.75 5.48 2.49
CA VAL A 131 19.57 4.33 2.86
C VAL A 131 19.13 3.13 2.02
N PRO A 132 20.04 2.53 1.21
CA PRO A 132 19.70 1.36 0.40
C PRO A 132 19.30 0.17 1.27
N VAL A 133 18.39 -0.66 0.77
CA VAL A 133 17.95 -1.90 1.43
C VAL A 133 19.14 -2.83 1.72
N ALA A 134 20.13 -2.90 0.84
CA ALA A 134 21.33 -3.72 1.02
C ALA A 134 22.10 -3.33 2.29
N ALA A 135 22.16 -2.03 2.63
CA ALA A 135 22.82 -1.57 3.85
C ALA A 135 22.07 -2.04 5.11
N PHE A 136 20.75 -2.09 5.08
CA PHE A 136 19.95 -2.66 6.17
C PHE A 136 20.21 -4.15 6.35
N SER A 137 20.28 -4.90 5.28
CA SER A 137 20.56 -6.34 5.31
C SER A 137 21.89 -6.64 5.98
N VAL A 138 22.95 -5.89 5.63
CA VAL A 138 24.27 -6.02 6.25
C VAL A 138 24.21 -5.72 7.74
N LYS A 139 23.51 -4.65 8.13
CA LYS A 139 23.37 -4.24 9.53
C LYS A 139 22.63 -5.30 10.35
N LEU A 140 21.56 -5.88 9.82
CA LEU A 140 20.82 -6.94 10.48
C LEU A 140 21.67 -8.20 10.67
N GLY A 141 22.48 -8.57 9.67
CA GLY A 141 23.39 -9.69 9.77
C GLY A 141 24.42 -9.49 10.87
N ALA A 142 24.91 -8.28 11.07
CA ALA A 142 25.89 -7.95 12.12
C ALA A 142 25.30 -8.01 13.53
N CYS A 143 24.00 -7.89 13.70
CA CYS A 143 23.31 -7.93 15.00
C CYS A 143 22.92 -9.34 15.44
N GLN A 144 23.20 -10.35 14.67
CA GLN A 144 22.90 -11.73 15.05
C GLN A 144 23.95 -12.24 16.03
N PRO A 145 23.53 -12.84 17.16
CA PRO A 145 24.46 -13.42 18.12
C PRO A 145 25.19 -14.65 17.58
#